data_e10679353c97336821cb0f189739dcb7
#
_entry.id   e10679353c97336821cb0f189739dcb7
#
_cell.length_a   1.000
_cell.length_b   1.000
_cell.length_c   1.000
_cell.angle_alpha   90.00
_cell.angle_beta   90.00
_cell.angle_gamma   90.00
#
_symmetry.space_group_name_H-M   'P 1'
#
loop_
_entity.id
_entity.type
_entity.pdbx_description
1 polymer ?
#
loop_
_entity_poly.entity_id
_entity_poly.type
_entity_poly.pdbx_seq_one_letter_code
_entity_poly.pdbx_strand_id
1 'polypeptide(L)'
;RSKQTEEHERLNRQHNLIQQTFLNNQLIHPSIPLSSLTGGIADIGCGTGIWLHEVAQSLPSPGGATASQTTTTFPSLVGFDLNAAAFPENPKLGIQLVQHDCTKPFDARYHGQFDLVNIRGLAYAITEEKLSRALDNALLLLRPGGYLQWT
;
A
#
# COMPACT_ATOMS: atom_id res chain seq x y z
N ARG A 1 -16.44 -15.69 -18.17
CA ARG A 1 -15.46 -14.89 -17.41
C ARG A 1 -14.53 -15.83 -16.65
N SER A 2 -13.24 -15.54 -16.59
CA SER A 2 -12.33 -16.36 -15.80
C SER A 2 -12.55 -16.10 -14.30
N LYS A 3 -12.31 -17.11 -13.45
CA LYS A 3 -12.38 -16.95 -11.98
C LYS A 3 -11.46 -15.81 -11.48
N GLN A 4 -10.35 -15.59 -12.16
CA GLN A 4 -9.42 -14.51 -11.86
C GLN A 4 -10.03 -13.11 -12.12
N THR A 5 -10.77 -12.95 -13.21
CA THR A 5 -11.47 -11.69 -13.53
C THR A 5 -12.52 -11.36 -12.48
N GLU A 6 -13.31 -12.35 -12.05
CA GLU A 6 -14.33 -12.18 -11.02
C GLU A 6 -13.73 -11.79 -9.66
N GLU A 7 -12.59 -12.39 -9.30
CA GLU A 7 -11.87 -12.06 -8.07
C GLU A 7 -11.29 -10.64 -8.11
N HIS A 8 -10.71 -10.21 -9.23
CA HIS A 8 -10.24 -8.84 -9.41
C HIS A 8 -11.39 -7.83 -9.28
N GLU A 9 -12.54 -8.09 -9.90
CA GLU A 9 -13.73 -7.24 -9.78
C GLU A 9 -14.24 -7.18 -8.33
N ARG A 10 -14.20 -8.30 -7.61
CA ARG A 10 -14.60 -8.37 -6.20
C ARG A 10 -13.68 -7.51 -5.32
N LEU A 11 -12.37 -7.67 -5.46
CA LEU A 11 -11.36 -6.92 -4.69
C LEU A 11 -11.45 -5.40 -4.97
N ASN A 12 -11.66 -5.03 -6.23
CA ASN A 12 -11.79 -3.63 -6.61
C ASN A 12 -13.09 -3.01 -6.08
N ARG A 13 -14.21 -3.77 -6.05
CA ARG A 13 -15.45 -3.31 -5.41
C ARG A 13 -15.28 -3.12 -3.90
N GLN A 14 -14.58 -4.05 -3.24
CA GLN A 14 -14.28 -3.94 -1.81
C GLN A 14 -13.43 -2.70 -1.52
N HIS A 15 -12.43 -2.42 -2.36
CA HIS A 15 -11.62 -1.20 -2.26
C HIS A 15 -12.48 0.06 -2.30
N ASN A 16 -13.35 0.18 -3.31
CA ASN A 16 -14.23 1.34 -3.47
C ASN A 16 -15.18 1.51 -2.28
N LEU A 17 -15.73 0.42 -1.76
CA LEU A 17 -16.61 0.45 -0.59
C LEU A 17 -15.89 0.95 0.66
N ILE A 18 -14.70 0.43 0.95
CA ILE A 18 -13.88 0.84 2.09
C ILE A 18 -13.54 2.32 1.99
N GLN A 19 -13.11 2.76 0.81
CA GLN A 19 -12.72 4.15 0.57
C GLN A 19 -13.89 5.11 0.78
N GLN A 20 -15.08 4.78 0.26
CA GLN A 20 -16.29 5.59 0.43
C GLN A 20 -16.77 5.62 1.87
N THR A 21 -16.72 4.48 2.57
CA THR A 21 -17.34 4.32 3.89
C THR A 21 -16.47 4.86 5.02
N PHE A 22 -15.17 4.57 4.99
CA PHE A 22 -14.27 4.84 6.11
C PHE A 22 -13.33 6.03 5.90
N LEU A 23 -13.04 6.38 4.67
CA LEU A 23 -12.02 7.38 4.32
C LEU A 23 -12.60 8.61 3.61
N ASN A 24 -13.91 8.77 3.54
CA ASN A 24 -14.57 9.89 2.82
C ASN A 24 -13.98 10.11 1.42
N ASN A 25 -13.78 9.03 0.66
CA ASN A 25 -13.13 9.02 -0.65
C ASN A 25 -11.64 9.45 -0.67
N GLN A 26 -10.98 9.47 0.49
CA GLN A 26 -9.55 9.74 0.57
C GLN A 26 -8.75 8.43 0.58
N LEU A 27 -7.64 8.41 -0.12
CA LEU A 27 -6.72 7.26 -0.15
C LEU A 27 -5.83 7.22 1.09
N ILE A 28 -5.41 8.39 1.54
CA ILE A 28 -4.52 8.61 2.68
C ILE A 28 -5.21 9.55 3.64
N HIS A 29 -5.18 9.22 4.93
CA HIS A 29 -5.81 10.03 5.96
C HIS A 29 -5.26 11.47 5.93
N PRO A 30 -6.10 12.50 6.03
CA PRO A 30 -5.70 13.90 5.86
C PRO A 30 -4.68 14.40 6.89
N SER A 31 -4.55 13.72 8.02
CA SER A 31 -3.51 14.04 9.02
C SER A 31 -2.11 13.60 8.60
N ILE A 32 -1.96 12.79 7.54
CA ILE A 32 -0.67 12.35 7.01
C ILE A 32 -0.23 13.32 5.92
N PRO A 33 0.85 14.10 6.14
CA PRO A 33 1.30 15.06 5.13
C PRO A 33 1.85 14.35 3.90
N LEU A 34 1.27 14.55 2.74
CA LEU A 34 1.75 13.95 1.48
C LEU A 34 3.20 14.34 1.16
N SER A 35 3.63 15.53 1.57
CA SER A 35 4.99 16.01 1.41
C SER A 35 6.04 15.21 2.20
N SER A 36 5.61 14.46 3.22
CA SER A 36 6.49 13.57 4.00
C SER A 36 6.69 12.19 3.38
N LEU A 37 5.91 11.83 2.35
CA LEU A 37 5.92 10.52 1.71
C LEU A 37 6.89 10.48 0.53
N THR A 38 8.16 10.69 0.79
CA THR A 38 9.21 10.78 -0.23
C THR A 38 10.08 9.53 -0.38
N GLY A 39 10.08 8.66 0.61
CA GLY A 39 10.92 7.45 0.63
C GLY A 39 10.22 6.22 0.12
N GLY A 40 9.16 5.80 0.78
CA GLY A 40 8.43 4.60 0.38
C GLY A 40 7.02 4.53 0.97
N ILE A 41 6.14 3.86 0.24
CA ILE A 41 4.77 3.54 0.65
C ILE A 41 4.55 2.05 0.44
N ALA A 42 4.13 1.35 1.49
CA ALA A 42 3.79 -0.06 1.45
C ALA A 42 2.29 -0.28 1.63
N ASP A 43 1.73 -1.27 0.94
CA ASP A 43 0.36 -1.74 1.11
C ASP A 43 0.35 -3.23 1.45
N ILE A 44 -0.06 -3.59 2.65
CA ILE A 44 -0.15 -4.97 3.12
C ILE A 44 -1.56 -5.50 2.90
N GLY A 45 -1.67 -6.66 2.24
CA GLY A 45 -2.93 -7.16 1.73
C GLY A 45 -3.38 -6.37 0.50
N CYS A 46 -2.45 -6.12 -0.41
CA CYS A 46 -2.64 -5.18 -1.53
C CYS A 46 -3.60 -5.69 -2.61
N GLY A 47 -3.91 -6.99 -2.65
CA GLY A 47 -4.77 -7.59 -3.66
C GLY A 47 -4.27 -7.30 -5.08
N THR A 48 -5.07 -6.59 -5.87
CA THR A 48 -4.71 -6.19 -7.24
C THR A 48 -3.70 -5.03 -7.31
N GLY A 49 -3.33 -4.43 -6.17
CA GLY A 49 -2.51 -3.22 -6.12
C GLY A 49 -3.28 -1.93 -6.47
N ILE A 50 -4.62 -1.98 -6.52
CA ILE A 50 -5.44 -0.83 -6.93
C ILE A 50 -5.21 0.39 -6.04
N TRP A 51 -5.06 0.21 -4.72
CA TRP A 51 -4.82 1.32 -3.81
C TRP A 51 -3.49 2.03 -4.13
N LEU A 52 -2.42 1.27 -4.33
CA LEU A 52 -1.11 1.83 -4.71
C LEU A 52 -1.16 2.54 -6.07
N HIS A 53 -1.94 2.00 -7.01
CA HIS A 53 -2.12 2.62 -8.32
C HIS A 53 -2.81 3.99 -8.20
N GLU A 54 -3.87 4.09 -7.41
CA GLU A 54 -4.58 5.35 -7.19
C GLU A 54 -3.73 6.34 -6.37
N VAL A 55 -2.98 5.87 -5.37
CA VAL A 55 -2.01 6.69 -4.63
C VAL A 55 -0.97 7.27 -5.58
N ALA A 56 -0.39 6.46 -6.46
CA ALA A 56 0.59 6.90 -7.44
C ALA A 56 0.05 8.02 -8.35
N GLN A 57 -1.23 7.95 -8.72
CA GLN A 57 -1.88 8.99 -9.53
C GLN A 57 -2.16 10.27 -8.73
N SER A 58 -2.34 10.17 -7.41
CA SER A 58 -2.67 11.31 -6.54
C SER A 58 -1.44 12.07 -6.04
N LEU A 59 -0.26 11.45 -6.09
CA LEU A 59 0.98 12.09 -5.65
C LEU A 59 1.47 13.11 -6.69
N PRO A 60 2.11 14.22 -6.24
CA PRO A 60 2.68 15.19 -7.16
C PRO A 60 3.70 14.54 -8.09
N SER A 61 3.57 14.80 -9.39
CA SER A 61 4.54 14.32 -10.39
C SER A 61 5.89 15.03 -10.19
N PRO A 62 7.02 14.33 -10.32
CA PRO A 62 8.35 14.93 -10.15
C PRO A 62 8.72 16.02 -11.17
N GLY A 63 7.85 16.32 -12.13
CA GLY A 63 8.13 17.19 -13.28
C GLY A 63 7.28 18.46 -13.40
N GLY A 64 6.48 18.85 -12.40
CA GLY A 64 5.52 19.95 -12.51
C GLY A 64 5.96 21.32 -11.91
N ALA A 65 7.17 21.46 -11.40
CA ALA A 65 7.69 22.74 -10.92
C ALA A 65 8.78 23.27 -11.84
N THR A 66 8.60 24.49 -12.33
CA THR A 66 9.63 25.33 -12.95
C THR A 66 10.96 25.21 -12.19
N ALA A 67 12.01 24.96 -12.92
CA ALA A 67 13.37 24.73 -12.48
C ALA A 67 13.82 25.67 -11.33
N SER A 68 13.65 25.23 -10.09
CA SER A 68 14.41 25.68 -8.92
C SER A 68 14.42 24.54 -7.91
N GLN A 69 15.44 23.73 -8.02
CA GLN A 69 16.12 22.93 -7.01
C GLN A 69 15.28 22.43 -5.81
N THR A 70 14.44 21.43 -6.01
CA THR A 70 14.24 20.32 -5.07
C THR A 70 13.89 19.08 -5.89
N THR A 71 14.79 18.10 -5.90
CA THR A 71 14.53 16.77 -6.43
C THR A 71 13.49 16.11 -5.53
N THR A 72 12.21 16.33 -5.86
CA THR A 72 11.12 15.56 -5.25
C THR A 72 11.22 14.15 -5.82
N THR A 73 11.86 13.28 -5.07
CA THR A 73 11.93 11.87 -5.42
C THR A 73 10.54 11.27 -5.25
N PHE A 74 10.06 10.62 -6.30
CA PHE A 74 8.81 9.86 -6.22
C PHE A 74 9.02 8.67 -5.26
N PRO A 75 8.11 8.40 -4.31
CA PRO A 75 8.29 7.33 -3.35
C PRO A 75 8.30 5.95 -4.03
N SER A 76 9.03 5.01 -3.45
CA SER A 76 8.96 3.60 -3.81
C SER A 76 7.60 3.04 -3.40
N LEU A 77 6.90 2.36 -4.30
CA LEU A 77 5.57 1.81 -4.07
C LEU A 77 5.64 0.28 -4.08
N VAL A 78 5.38 -0.35 -2.95
CA VAL A 78 5.48 -1.81 -2.78
C VAL A 78 4.21 -2.37 -2.17
N GLY A 79 3.56 -3.30 -2.86
CA GLY A 79 2.42 -4.06 -2.36
C GLY A 79 2.84 -5.48 -1.96
N PHE A 80 2.31 -5.95 -0.84
CA PHE A 80 2.51 -7.31 -0.34
C PHE A 80 1.17 -8.01 -0.22
N ASP A 81 1.07 -9.22 -0.75
CA ASP A 81 -0.12 -10.07 -0.60
C ASP A 81 0.26 -11.54 -0.58
N LEU A 82 -0.49 -12.33 0.16
CA LEU A 82 -0.32 -13.78 0.18
C LEU A 82 -0.69 -14.42 -1.16
N ASN A 83 -1.68 -13.86 -1.86
CA ASN A 83 -2.22 -14.38 -3.10
C ASN A 83 -1.71 -13.63 -4.32
N ALA A 84 -0.59 -14.08 -4.88
CA ALA A 84 -0.01 -13.53 -6.10
C ALA A 84 -0.91 -13.68 -7.34
N ALA A 85 -1.93 -14.55 -7.31
CA ALA A 85 -2.88 -14.68 -8.43
C ALA A 85 -3.75 -13.43 -8.64
N ALA A 86 -3.84 -12.55 -7.62
CA ALA A 86 -4.52 -11.26 -7.73
C ALA A 86 -3.66 -10.19 -8.43
N PHE A 87 -2.36 -10.42 -8.61
CA PHE A 87 -1.47 -9.42 -9.21
C PHE A 87 -1.75 -9.27 -10.71
N PRO A 88 -1.78 -8.04 -11.23
CA PRO A 88 -1.81 -7.81 -12.66
C PRO A 88 -0.49 -8.26 -13.29
N GLU A 89 -0.53 -8.74 -14.53
CA GLU A 89 0.66 -9.18 -15.27
C GLU A 89 1.69 -8.05 -15.42
N ASN A 90 1.21 -6.82 -15.59
CA ASN A 90 2.05 -5.63 -15.78
C ASN A 90 1.61 -4.53 -14.80
N PRO A 91 2.15 -4.49 -13.58
CA PRO A 91 1.92 -3.38 -12.66
C PRO A 91 2.38 -2.05 -13.28
N LYS A 92 1.52 -1.04 -13.24
CA LYS A 92 1.80 0.28 -13.81
C LYS A 92 2.51 1.18 -12.78
N LEU A 93 3.08 2.29 -13.26
CA LEU A 93 3.63 3.37 -12.43
C LEU A 93 4.77 2.97 -11.49
N GLY A 94 5.56 1.96 -11.86
CA GLY A 94 6.70 1.51 -11.06
C GLY A 94 6.33 0.81 -9.75
N ILE A 95 5.08 0.35 -9.62
CA ILE A 95 4.61 -0.40 -8.46
C ILE A 95 5.25 -1.80 -8.47
N GLN A 96 5.85 -2.18 -7.36
CA GLN A 96 6.35 -3.53 -7.13
C GLN A 96 5.32 -4.33 -6.32
N LEU A 97 4.93 -5.50 -6.80
CA LEU A 97 4.04 -6.43 -6.10
C LEU A 97 4.82 -7.68 -5.69
N VAL A 98 4.74 -8.04 -4.42
CA VAL A 98 5.53 -9.10 -3.80
C VAL A 98 4.60 -10.08 -3.11
N GLN A 99 4.71 -11.37 -3.46
CA GLN A 99 4.00 -12.41 -2.70
C GLN A 99 4.66 -12.57 -1.33
N HIS A 100 3.89 -12.34 -0.27
CA HIS A 100 4.36 -12.46 1.10
C HIS A 100 3.22 -12.72 2.10
N ASP A 101 3.46 -13.58 3.05
CA ASP A 101 2.61 -13.78 4.22
C ASP A 101 2.98 -12.75 5.30
N CYS A 102 2.13 -11.76 5.53
CA CYS A 102 2.39 -10.68 6.50
C CYS A 102 2.52 -11.17 7.96
N THR A 103 2.12 -12.40 8.26
CA THR A 103 2.32 -13.02 9.59
C THR A 103 3.75 -13.55 9.78
N LYS A 104 4.56 -13.52 8.72
CA LYS A 104 5.98 -13.88 8.71
C LYS A 104 6.85 -12.62 8.64
N PRO A 105 8.09 -12.68 9.12
CA PRO A 105 9.02 -11.57 8.99
C PRO A 105 9.22 -11.18 7.52
N PHE A 106 9.20 -9.88 7.25
CA PHE A 106 9.59 -9.34 5.94
C PHE A 106 11.09 -9.44 5.74
N ASP A 107 11.53 -9.51 4.49
CA ASP A 107 12.96 -9.43 4.15
C ASP A 107 13.56 -8.14 4.73
N ALA A 108 14.76 -8.26 5.32
CA ALA A 108 15.44 -7.15 5.99
C ALA A 108 15.67 -5.93 5.09
N ARG A 109 15.74 -6.12 3.77
CA ARG A 109 15.86 -5.00 2.80
C ARG A 109 14.67 -4.02 2.84
N TYR A 110 13.53 -4.45 3.35
CA TYR A 110 12.34 -3.60 3.50
C TYR A 110 12.26 -2.90 4.87
N HIS A 111 13.07 -3.29 5.84
CA HIS A 111 13.00 -2.73 7.19
C HIS A 111 13.41 -1.25 7.19
N GLY A 112 12.59 -0.42 7.83
CA GLY A 112 12.85 1.01 7.96
C GLY A 112 12.82 1.79 6.64
N GLN A 113 12.21 1.26 5.59
CA GLN A 113 12.22 1.86 4.26
C GLN A 113 10.98 2.70 3.94
N PHE A 114 9.90 2.56 4.73
CA PHE A 114 8.61 3.14 4.36
C PHE A 114 8.20 4.29 5.27
N ASP A 115 7.72 5.37 4.65
CA ASP A 115 7.10 6.51 5.32
C ASP A 115 5.67 6.22 5.74
N LEU A 116 4.99 5.40 4.95
CA LEU A 116 3.62 4.99 5.16
C LEU A 116 3.49 3.48 4.90
N VAL A 117 2.90 2.80 5.85
CA VAL A 117 2.41 1.43 5.69
C VAL A 117 0.89 1.46 5.80
N ASN A 118 0.21 1.00 4.76
CA ASN A 118 -1.24 0.87 4.71
C ASN A 118 -1.65 -0.59 4.90
N ILE A 119 -2.68 -0.81 5.72
CA ILE A 119 -3.30 -2.13 5.93
C ILE A 119 -4.81 -1.95 5.81
N ARG A 120 -5.47 -2.74 4.94
CA ARG A 120 -6.92 -2.67 4.78
C ARG A 120 -7.57 -4.04 4.84
N GLY A 121 -8.64 -4.16 5.63
CA GLY A 121 -9.48 -5.35 5.69
C GLY A 121 -8.79 -6.60 6.21
N LEU A 122 -7.59 -6.52 6.75
CA LEU A 122 -6.82 -7.67 7.21
C LEU A 122 -7.50 -8.36 8.40
N ALA A 123 -8.18 -7.61 9.26
CA ALA A 123 -8.90 -8.13 10.43
C ALA A 123 -10.01 -9.13 10.07
N TYR A 124 -10.53 -9.07 8.84
CA TYR A 124 -11.54 -10.02 8.36
C TYR A 124 -10.94 -11.30 7.76
N ALA A 125 -9.64 -11.30 7.48
CA ALA A 125 -8.96 -12.37 6.77
C ALA A 125 -8.15 -13.30 7.69
N ILE A 126 -7.77 -12.85 8.88
CA ILE A 126 -6.88 -13.59 9.78
C ILE A 126 -7.35 -13.54 11.24
N THR A 127 -6.87 -14.50 12.05
CA THR A 127 -7.18 -14.57 13.48
C THR A 127 -6.49 -13.43 14.27
N GLU A 128 -6.96 -13.14 15.47
CA GLU A 128 -6.40 -12.10 16.36
C GLU A 128 -4.90 -12.32 16.62
N GLU A 129 -4.48 -13.56 16.91
CA GLU A 129 -3.07 -13.90 17.10
C GLU A 129 -2.21 -13.58 15.87
N LYS A 130 -2.70 -13.94 14.69
CA LYS A 130 -2.03 -13.64 13.43
C LYS A 130 -2.01 -12.15 13.13
N LEU A 131 -3.07 -11.43 13.53
CA LEU A 131 -3.17 -9.98 13.38
C LEU A 131 -2.09 -9.26 14.18
N SER A 132 -1.85 -9.67 15.43
CA SER A 132 -0.77 -9.13 16.27
C SER A 132 0.60 -9.30 15.59
N ARG A 133 0.88 -10.51 15.09
CA ARG A 133 2.14 -10.78 14.36
C ARG A 133 2.28 -9.93 13.09
N ALA A 134 1.20 -9.79 12.33
CA ALA A 134 1.20 -8.96 11.13
C ALA A 134 1.48 -7.49 11.46
N LEU A 135 0.93 -6.99 12.58
CA LEU A 135 1.19 -5.64 13.04
C LEU A 135 2.66 -5.46 13.45
N ASP A 136 3.23 -6.38 14.23
CA ASP A 136 4.63 -6.32 14.64
C ASP A 136 5.56 -6.31 13.42
N ASN A 137 5.28 -7.15 12.43
CA ASN A 137 6.04 -7.19 11.18
C ASN A 137 5.88 -5.90 10.35
N ALA A 138 4.66 -5.35 10.29
CA ALA A 138 4.39 -4.10 9.58
C ALA A 138 5.14 -2.91 10.19
N LEU A 139 5.22 -2.84 11.51
CA LEU A 139 5.95 -1.77 12.22
C LEU A 139 7.44 -1.77 11.90
N LEU A 140 8.04 -2.94 11.63
CA LEU A 140 9.44 -3.04 11.20
C LEU A 140 9.70 -2.43 9.81
N LEU A 141 8.69 -2.34 8.97
CA LEU A 141 8.79 -1.72 7.65
C LEU A 141 8.91 -0.20 7.73
N LEU A 142 8.34 0.41 8.77
CA LEU A 142 8.32 1.86 8.95
C LEU A 142 9.69 2.40 9.32
N ARG A 143 10.06 3.51 8.70
CA ARG A 143 11.14 4.33 9.19
C ARG A 143 10.72 5.08 10.46
N PRO A 144 11.67 5.54 11.30
CA PRO A 144 11.34 6.40 12.43
C PRO A 144 10.54 7.63 11.99
N GLY A 145 9.41 7.90 12.66
CA GLY A 145 8.48 8.98 12.31
C GLY A 145 7.54 8.67 11.14
N GLY A 146 7.55 7.44 10.61
CA GLY A 146 6.59 6.98 9.61
C GLY A 146 5.18 6.77 10.16
N TYR A 147 4.24 6.57 9.27
CA TYR A 147 2.82 6.46 9.58
C TYR A 147 2.29 5.05 9.27
N LEU A 148 1.48 4.54 10.18
CA LEU A 148 0.66 3.34 9.94
C LEU A 148 -0.79 3.78 9.72
N GLN A 149 -1.36 3.46 8.56
CA GLN A 149 -2.77 3.61 8.27
C GLN A 149 -3.44 2.24 8.30
N TRP A 150 -4.43 2.09 9.17
CA TRP A 150 -5.15 0.83 9.33
C TRP A 150 -6.66 1.06 9.24
N THR A 151 -7.30 0.36 8.30
CA THR A 151 -8.76 0.40 8.09
C THR A 151 -9.36 -0.99 7.90
#